data_826197dde03da108a68095a8a3a502d7
#
_entry.id   826197dde03da108a68095a8a3a502d7
#
_cell.length_a   1.000
_cell.length_b   1.000
_cell.length_c   1.000
_cell.angle_alpha   90.00
_cell.angle_beta   90.00
_cell.angle_gamma   90.00
#
_symmetry.space_group_name_H-M   'P 1'
#
loop_
_entity.id
_entity.type
_entity.pdbx_description
1 polymer ?
#
loop_
_entity_poly.entity_id
_entity_poly.type
_entity_poly.pdbx_seq_one_letter_code
_entity_poly.pdbx_strand_id
1 'polypeptide(L)'
;MSKYDMREAIYSQSEGAIVPRSKSMVWPIVVTMVGVGLLVLNAMLEATVQNGNLKSALLLFGAVFAIAGVVMVVVRLSGASKAPYCVKDGCFLAKKELKFAKEQKNIVVDLLCKGDFATLRSLKQSDVSALTVVEYSSPKSRVVACQAFEYLELELRPVSDLVLKVE
;
A
#
# COMPACT_ATOMS: atom_id res chain seq x y z
N MET A 1 -12.14 -2.44 -20.89
CA MET A 1 -11.87 -3.70 -20.16
C MET A 1 -11.78 -3.36 -18.67
N SER A 2 -12.55 -4.02 -17.81
CA SER A 2 -12.49 -3.81 -16.36
C SER A 2 -11.13 -4.28 -15.87
N LYS A 3 -10.33 -3.37 -15.30
CA LYS A 3 -9.03 -3.71 -14.73
C LYS A 3 -9.28 -4.59 -13.50
N TYR A 4 -8.81 -5.84 -13.53
CA TYR A 4 -8.95 -6.75 -12.40
C TYR A 4 -8.35 -6.13 -11.13
N ASP A 5 -9.14 -5.99 -10.08
CA ASP A 5 -8.69 -5.53 -8.77
C ASP A 5 -8.81 -6.68 -7.76
N MET A 6 -7.67 -7.23 -7.35
CA MET A 6 -7.60 -8.28 -6.34
C MET A 6 -8.32 -7.91 -5.04
N ARG A 7 -8.40 -6.61 -4.69
CA ARG A 7 -9.08 -6.15 -3.47
C ARG A 7 -10.58 -6.43 -3.53
N GLU A 8 -11.21 -6.19 -4.69
CA GLU A 8 -12.64 -6.48 -4.88
C GLU A 8 -12.91 -7.98 -4.76
N ALA A 9 -12.02 -8.82 -5.31
CA ALA A 9 -12.13 -10.26 -5.16
C ALA A 9 -11.98 -10.71 -3.69
N ILE A 10 -11.07 -10.09 -2.92
CA ILE A 10 -10.93 -10.33 -1.47
C ILE A 10 -12.22 -9.97 -0.73
N TYR A 11 -12.83 -8.82 -1.03
CA TYR A 11 -14.07 -8.39 -0.37
C TYR A 11 -15.24 -9.33 -0.67
N SER A 12 -15.36 -9.78 -1.91
CA SER A 12 -16.44 -10.70 -2.32
C SER A 12 -16.30 -12.10 -1.69
N GLN A 13 -15.07 -12.61 -1.55
CA GLN A 13 -14.82 -13.95 -1.01
C GLN A 13 -14.78 -13.99 0.52
N SER A 14 -14.54 -12.86 1.18
CA SER A 14 -14.35 -12.83 2.64
C SER A 14 -15.64 -12.80 3.46
N GLU A 15 -16.83 -12.83 2.82
CA GLU A 15 -18.14 -12.83 3.48
C GLU A 15 -18.28 -11.77 4.59
N GLY A 16 -17.64 -10.62 4.42
CA GLY A 16 -17.64 -9.52 5.40
C GLY A 16 -16.54 -9.59 6.48
N ALA A 17 -15.71 -10.60 6.50
CA ALA A 17 -14.56 -10.66 7.43
C ALA A 17 -13.49 -9.60 7.08
N ILE A 18 -13.41 -9.21 5.81
CA ILE A 18 -12.52 -8.14 5.32
C ILE A 18 -13.39 -7.08 4.61
N VAL A 19 -13.26 -5.84 5.09
CA VAL A 19 -14.04 -4.72 4.56
C VAL A 19 -13.14 -3.60 4.03
N PRO A 20 -13.57 -2.86 3.00
CA PRO A 20 -12.85 -1.67 2.55
C PRO A 20 -12.95 -0.56 3.58
N ARG A 21 -11.85 -0.16 4.21
CA ARG A 21 -11.81 0.92 5.19
C ARG A 21 -10.79 1.98 4.79
N SER A 22 -11.17 3.26 4.94
CA SER A 22 -10.24 4.36 4.73
C SER A 22 -9.24 4.48 5.88
N LYS A 23 -7.98 4.76 5.54
CA LYS A 23 -6.95 5.06 6.56
C LYS A 23 -7.26 6.41 7.23
N SER A 24 -6.81 6.57 8.49
CA SER A 24 -7.02 7.78 9.28
C SER A 24 -6.56 9.06 8.56
N MET A 25 -7.39 10.09 8.59
CA MET A 25 -7.10 11.43 8.02
C MET A 25 -6.21 12.28 8.92
N VAL A 26 -6.00 11.88 10.18
CA VAL A 26 -5.27 12.69 11.17
C VAL A 26 -3.85 13.01 10.70
N TRP A 27 -3.11 12.02 10.22
CA TRP A 27 -1.72 12.22 9.81
C TRP A 27 -1.54 13.22 8.65
N PRO A 28 -2.29 13.14 7.53
CA PRO A 28 -2.24 14.16 6.48
C PRO A 28 -2.56 15.57 6.99
N ILE A 29 -3.57 15.70 7.85
CA ILE A 29 -3.95 17.00 8.44
C ILE A 29 -2.79 17.55 9.27
N VAL A 30 -2.18 16.74 10.13
CA VAL A 30 -1.03 17.17 10.95
C VAL A 30 0.13 17.63 10.06
N VAL A 31 0.47 16.87 9.01
CA VAL A 31 1.54 17.26 8.08
C VAL A 31 1.24 18.59 7.39
N THR A 32 -0.01 18.80 6.95
CA THR A 32 -0.44 20.07 6.35
C THR A 32 -0.33 21.22 7.34
N MET A 33 -0.79 21.01 8.58
CA MET A 33 -0.74 22.04 9.62
C MET A 33 0.69 22.43 9.97
N VAL A 34 1.60 21.46 10.06
CA VAL A 34 3.04 21.72 10.27
C VAL A 34 3.61 22.55 9.11
N GLY A 35 3.30 22.17 7.86
CA GLY A 35 3.74 22.92 6.68
C GLY A 35 3.26 24.38 6.69
N VAL A 36 1.96 24.60 6.94
CA VAL A 36 1.38 25.94 7.05
C VAL A 36 2.00 26.72 8.21
N GLY A 37 2.21 26.08 9.38
CA GLY A 37 2.86 26.71 10.53
C GLY A 37 4.27 27.23 10.22
N LEU A 38 5.07 26.43 9.49
CA LEU A 38 6.41 26.84 9.05
C LEU A 38 6.36 28.04 8.07
N LEU A 39 5.37 28.08 7.18
CA LEU A 39 5.18 29.22 6.26
C LEU A 39 4.77 30.50 7.01
N VAL A 40 3.90 30.38 8.00
CA VAL A 40 3.50 31.51 8.86
C VAL A 40 4.70 32.01 9.65
N LEU A 41 5.49 31.13 10.26
CA LEU A 41 6.74 31.51 10.95
C LEU A 41 7.71 32.23 10.01
N ASN A 42 7.87 31.73 8.78
CA ASN A 42 8.68 32.40 7.77
C ASN A 42 8.20 33.81 7.45
N ALA A 43 6.87 34.01 7.37
CA ALA A 43 6.27 35.32 7.10
C ALA A 43 6.46 36.32 8.26
N MET A 44 6.46 35.81 9.50
CA MET A 44 6.65 36.63 10.71
C MET A 44 8.11 37.02 10.98
N LEU A 45 9.08 36.29 10.45
CA LEU A 45 10.48 36.62 10.62
C LEU A 45 10.92 37.79 9.72
N GLU A 46 11.60 38.77 10.30
CA GLU A 46 12.21 39.85 9.53
C GLU A 46 13.34 39.34 8.63
N ALA A 47 13.46 39.92 7.42
CA ALA A 47 14.53 39.56 6.49
C ALA A 47 15.83 40.30 6.90
N THR A 48 16.67 39.63 7.67
CA THR A 48 18.00 40.11 8.04
C THR A 48 19.07 39.19 7.44
N VAL A 49 20.30 39.69 7.28
CA VAL A 49 21.42 38.89 6.76
C VAL A 49 21.67 37.64 7.63
N GLN A 50 21.45 37.74 8.95
CA GLN A 50 21.62 36.61 9.86
C GLN A 50 20.51 35.55 9.74
N ASN A 51 19.28 35.94 9.33
CA ASN A 51 18.14 35.05 9.25
C ASN A 51 17.86 34.52 7.83
N GLY A 52 18.61 34.92 6.84
CA GLY A 52 18.37 34.58 5.43
C GLY A 52 18.32 33.08 5.17
N ASN A 53 19.27 32.32 5.71
CA ASN A 53 19.31 30.85 5.58
C ASN A 53 18.13 30.18 6.28
N LEU A 54 17.77 30.68 7.49
CA LEU A 54 16.63 30.16 8.24
C LEU A 54 15.32 30.40 7.50
N LYS A 55 15.10 31.61 6.97
CA LYS A 55 13.91 31.94 6.18
C LYS A 55 13.80 31.06 4.94
N SER A 56 14.89 30.84 4.22
CA SER A 56 14.90 29.97 3.04
C SER A 56 14.57 28.51 3.42
N ALA A 57 15.11 28.01 4.53
CA ALA A 57 14.80 26.68 5.02
C ALA A 57 13.32 26.55 5.43
N LEU A 58 12.79 27.52 6.19
CA LEU A 58 11.37 27.52 6.60
C LEU A 58 10.43 27.57 5.40
N LEU A 59 10.76 28.37 4.38
CA LEU A 59 9.98 28.46 3.15
C LEU A 59 9.99 27.11 2.41
N LEU A 60 11.17 26.51 2.23
CA LEU A 60 11.32 25.25 1.51
C LEU A 60 10.59 24.11 2.21
N PHE A 61 10.89 23.86 3.49
CA PHE A 61 10.26 22.79 4.24
C PHE A 61 8.76 23.03 4.45
N GLY A 62 8.36 24.28 4.71
CA GLY A 62 6.94 24.65 4.85
C GLY A 62 6.15 24.35 3.57
N ALA A 63 6.68 24.74 2.41
CA ALA A 63 6.04 24.48 1.13
C ALA A 63 5.96 22.96 0.84
N VAL A 64 7.05 22.21 1.05
CA VAL A 64 7.08 20.76 0.83
C VAL A 64 6.06 20.04 1.71
N PHE A 65 6.02 20.33 3.02
CA PHE A 65 5.08 19.69 3.93
C PHE A 65 3.62 20.11 3.64
N ALA A 66 3.36 21.37 3.32
CA ALA A 66 2.02 21.82 2.98
C ALA A 66 1.50 21.12 1.72
N ILE A 67 2.29 21.09 0.64
CA ILE A 67 1.91 20.44 -0.62
C ILE A 67 1.74 18.93 -0.40
N ALA A 68 2.70 18.26 0.23
CA ALA A 68 2.63 16.83 0.49
C ALA A 68 1.40 16.48 1.35
N GLY A 69 1.11 17.27 2.38
CA GLY A 69 -0.07 17.11 3.23
C GLY A 69 -1.36 17.24 2.44
N VAL A 70 -1.50 18.29 1.63
CA VAL A 70 -2.69 18.51 0.76
C VAL A 70 -2.86 17.35 -0.23
N VAL A 71 -1.80 16.91 -0.91
CA VAL A 71 -1.86 15.78 -1.84
C VAL A 71 -2.32 14.51 -1.12
N MET A 72 -1.79 14.23 0.08
CA MET A 72 -2.24 13.09 0.89
C MET A 72 -3.72 13.18 1.28
N VAL A 73 -4.23 14.39 1.60
CA VAL A 73 -5.65 14.61 1.91
C VAL A 73 -6.50 14.33 0.67
N VAL A 74 -6.15 14.89 -0.49
CA VAL A 74 -6.88 14.68 -1.75
C VAL A 74 -6.92 13.21 -2.14
N VAL A 75 -5.78 12.49 -2.09
CA VAL A 75 -5.71 11.06 -2.38
C VAL A 75 -6.60 10.25 -1.44
N ARG A 76 -6.71 10.64 -0.16
CA ARG A 76 -7.59 9.95 0.78
C ARG A 76 -9.07 10.25 0.57
N LEU A 77 -9.41 11.46 0.17
CA LEU A 77 -10.79 11.85 -0.15
C LEU A 77 -11.30 11.20 -1.44
N SER A 78 -10.43 11.00 -2.43
CA SER A 78 -10.80 10.37 -3.71
C SER A 78 -11.20 8.89 -3.61
N GLY A 79 -11.15 8.30 -2.40
CA GLY A 79 -11.51 6.89 -2.17
C GLY A 79 -10.46 5.89 -2.65
N ALA A 80 -9.41 6.33 -3.35
CA ALA A 80 -8.30 5.49 -3.79
C ALA A 80 -7.52 4.85 -2.63
N SER A 81 -7.69 5.36 -1.41
CA SER A 81 -6.98 4.89 -0.21
C SER A 81 -7.74 3.86 0.62
N LYS A 82 -8.87 3.31 0.12
CA LYS A 82 -9.55 2.20 0.79
C LYS A 82 -8.64 0.99 0.79
N ALA A 83 -8.28 0.53 1.98
CA ALA A 83 -7.41 -0.62 2.20
C ALA A 83 -8.21 -1.78 2.83
N PRO A 84 -7.85 -3.03 2.54
CA PRO A 84 -8.48 -4.17 3.18
C PRO A 84 -8.25 -4.12 4.70
N TYR A 85 -9.35 -4.16 5.45
CA TYR A 85 -9.37 -4.12 6.91
C TYR A 85 -10.02 -5.39 7.43
N CYS A 86 -9.28 -6.15 8.24
CA CYS A 86 -9.80 -7.32 8.92
C CYS A 86 -10.63 -6.87 10.13
N VAL A 87 -11.93 -7.20 10.13
CA VAL A 87 -12.84 -6.81 11.23
C VAL A 87 -12.48 -7.56 12.50
N LYS A 88 -12.19 -8.86 12.40
CA LYS A 88 -11.87 -9.74 13.54
C LYS A 88 -10.57 -9.34 14.24
N ASP A 89 -9.53 -9.00 13.49
CA ASP A 89 -8.23 -8.61 14.04
C ASP A 89 -8.14 -7.11 14.37
N GLY A 90 -9.10 -6.30 13.91
CA GLY A 90 -9.11 -4.86 14.13
C GLY A 90 -7.97 -4.11 13.44
N CYS A 91 -7.43 -4.64 12.33
CA CYS A 91 -6.24 -4.09 11.67
C CYS A 91 -6.34 -4.09 10.14
N PHE A 92 -5.56 -3.24 9.50
CA PHE A 92 -5.39 -3.26 8.06
C PHE A 92 -4.49 -4.41 7.63
N LEU A 93 -4.82 -5.04 6.51
CA LEU A 93 -3.95 -6.04 5.90
C LEU A 93 -2.74 -5.35 5.27
N ALA A 94 -1.56 -5.91 5.53
CA ALA A 94 -0.32 -5.48 4.89
C ALA A 94 -0.22 -6.10 3.49
N LYS A 95 0.06 -5.28 2.48
CA LYS A 95 0.34 -5.76 1.12
C LYS A 95 1.82 -6.07 1.01
N LYS A 96 2.15 -7.26 0.53
CA LYS A 96 3.50 -7.69 0.17
C LYS A 96 3.50 -8.23 -1.25
N GLU A 97 4.56 -7.96 -1.98
CA GLU A 97 4.77 -8.51 -3.33
C GLU A 97 6.00 -9.41 -3.31
N LEU A 98 5.83 -10.65 -3.70
CA LEU A 98 6.89 -11.63 -3.85
C LEU A 98 7.12 -11.84 -5.36
N LYS A 99 8.36 -11.68 -5.79
CA LYS A 99 8.73 -11.76 -7.20
C LYS A 99 9.47 -13.08 -7.47
N PHE A 100 9.06 -13.75 -8.51
CA PHE A 100 9.61 -15.04 -8.89
C PHE A 100 10.01 -15.09 -10.36
N ALA A 101 10.95 -15.95 -10.70
CA ALA A 101 11.31 -16.23 -12.08
C ALA A 101 10.18 -17.01 -12.79
N LYS A 102 10.09 -16.88 -14.10
CA LYS A 102 9.02 -17.50 -14.91
C LYS A 102 9.02 -19.02 -14.79
N GLU A 103 10.19 -19.63 -14.65
CA GLU A 103 10.39 -21.08 -14.52
C GLU A 103 9.75 -21.64 -13.24
N GLN A 104 9.60 -20.81 -12.21
CA GLN A 104 8.99 -21.19 -10.93
C GLN A 104 7.45 -21.14 -10.95
N LYS A 105 6.82 -20.75 -12.08
CA LYS A 105 5.37 -20.55 -12.19
C LYS A 105 4.57 -21.73 -11.65
N ASN A 106 4.90 -22.95 -12.13
CA ASN A 106 4.15 -24.15 -11.76
C ASN A 106 4.27 -24.46 -10.27
N ILE A 107 5.47 -24.28 -9.69
CA ILE A 107 5.73 -24.49 -8.26
C ILE A 107 4.96 -23.48 -7.43
N VAL A 108 4.99 -22.20 -7.82
CA VAL A 108 4.29 -21.11 -7.12
C VAL A 108 2.78 -21.34 -7.14
N VAL A 109 2.21 -21.70 -8.30
CA VAL A 109 0.77 -21.97 -8.43
C VAL A 109 0.36 -23.19 -7.61
N ASP A 110 1.15 -24.27 -7.61
CA ASP A 110 0.88 -25.48 -6.81
C ASP A 110 0.90 -25.18 -5.30
N LEU A 111 1.89 -24.42 -4.82
CA LEU A 111 1.97 -23.98 -3.41
C LEU A 111 0.80 -23.08 -3.01
N LEU A 112 0.36 -22.20 -3.91
CA LEU A 112 -0.84 -21.38 -3.67
C LEU A 112 -2.09 -22.24 -3.55
N CYS A 113 -2.30 -23.18 -4.48
CA CYS A 113 -3.44 -24.10 -4.43
C CYS A 113 -3.46 -24.95 -3.15
N LYS A 114 -2.30 -25.33 -2.63
CA LYS A 114 -2.16 -26.07 -1.36
C LYS A 114 -2.28 -25.16 -0.13
N GLY A 115 -2.24 -23.84 -0.29
CA GLY A 115 -2.25 -22.88 0.82
C GLY A 115 -0.97 -22.91 1.66
N ASP A 116 0.15 -23.42 1.10
CA ASP A 116 1.45 -23.46 1.77
C ASP A 116 2.22 -22.15 1.58
N PHE A 117 1.76 -21.13 2.27
CA PHE A 117 2.37 -19.79 2.22
C PHE A 117 3.75 -19.73 2.90
N ALA A 118 4.05 -20.66 3.81
CA ALA A 118 5.35 -20.71 4.50
C ALA A 118 6.46 -21.11 3.50
N THR A 119 6.26 -22.19 2.78
CA THR A 119 7.18 -22.64 1.72
C THR A 119 7.26 -21.60 0.60
N LEU A 120 6.13 -21.00 0.18
CA LEU A 120 6.10 -19.96 -0.83
C LEU A 120 7.01 -18.76 -0.46
N ARG A 121 6.97 -18.29 0.78
CA ARG A 121 7.80 -17.18 1.26
C ARG A 121 9.30 -17.55 1.34
N SER A 122 9.62 -18.81 1.51
CA SER A 122 11.01 -19.32 1.57
C SER A 122 11.65 -19.55 0.20
N LEU A 123 10.86 -19.55 -0.88
CA LEU A 123 11.39 -19.69 -2.23
C LEU A 123 12.33 -18.53 -2.58
N LYS A 124 13.35 -18.84 -3.37
CA LYS A 124 14.28 -17.82 -3.87
C LYS A 124 13.53 -16.81 -4.74
N GLN A 125 13.52 -15.56 -4.29
CA GLN A 125 12.94 -14.47 -5.05
C GLN A 125 13.87 -14.02 -6.18
N SER A 126 13.30 -13.47 -7.23
CA SER A 126 14.00 -12.93 -8.39
C SER A 126 13.92 -11.40 -8.40
N ASP A 127 14.96 -10.75 -8.91
CA ASP A 127 14.94 -9.31 -9.14
C ASP A 127 14.07 -8.94 -10.36
N VAL A 128 13.84 -9.90 -11.27
CA VAL A 128 13.02 -9.74 -12.46
C VAL A 128 11.57 -10.12 -12.13
N SER A 129 10.63 -9.19 -12.29
CA SER A 129 9.20 -9.40 -12.01
C SER A 129 8.48 -10.12 -13.15
N ALA A 130 8.90 -11.34 -13.53
CA ALA A 130 8.20 -12.13 -14.53
C ALA A 130 6.89 -12.73 -13.96
N LEU A 131 6.95 -13.19 -12.71
CA LEU A 131 5.81 -13.68 -11.94
C LEU A 131 5.79 -12.95 -10.60
N THR A 132 4.66 -12.35 -10.24
CA THR A 132 4.48 -11.62 -9.00
C THR A 132 3.34 -12.23 -8.20
N VAL A 133 3.60 -12.65 -6.98
CA VAL A 133 2.55 -13.02 -6.03
C VAL A 133 2.24 -11.82 -5.14
N VAL A 134 1.00 -11.38 -5.19
CA VAL A 134 0.49 -10.35 -4.28
C VAL A 134 -0.12 -11.04 -3.07
N GLU A 135 0.43 -10.72 -1.90
CA GLU A 135 -0.04 -11.21 -0.62
C GLU A 135 -0.62 -10.06 0.21
N TYR A 136 -1.81 -10.26 0.74
CA TYR A 136 -2.39 -9.44 1.79
C TYR A 136 -2.46 -10.28 3.07
N SER A 137 -1.81 -9.83 4.15
CA SER A 137 -1.80 -10.57 5.40
C SER A 137 -2.05 -9.69 6.61
N SER A 138 -2.71 -10.25 7.63
CA SER A 138 -2.80 -9.59 8.93
C SER A 138 -1.49 -9.72 9.71
N PRO A 139 -1.16 -8.79 10.63
CA PRO A 139 0.08 -8.86 11.43
C PRO A 139 0.22 -10.16 12.23
N LYS A 140 -0.90 -10.79 12.58
CA LYS A 140 -0.94 -12.08 13.30
C LYS A 140 -1.03 -13.29 12.35
N SER A 141 -0.93 -13.06 11.03
CA SER A 141 -1.04 -14.10 9.97
C SER A 141 -2.32 -14.95 10.03
N ARG A 142 -3.36 -14.49 10.72
CA ARG A 142 -4.67 -15.17 10.81
C ARG A 142 -5.48 -15.03 9.52
N VAL A 143 -5.20 -13.98 8.77
CA VAL A 143 -5.82 -13.73 7.47
C VAL A 143 -4.71 -13.58 6.46
N VAL A 144 -4.71 -14.43 5.45
CA VAL A 144 -3.76 -14.40 4.34
C VAL A 144 -4.53 -14.56 3.04
N ALA A 145 -4.40 -13.60 2.14
CA ALA A 145 -4.96 -13.64 0.80
C ALA A 145 -3.82 -13.53 -0.21
N CYS A 146 -3.68 -14.53 -1.06
CA CYS A 146 -2.59 -14.59 -2.05
C CYS A 146 -3.13 -14.86 -3.45
N GLN A 147 -2.52 -14.21 -4.45
CA GLN A 147 -2.79 -14.47 -5.85
C GLN A 147 -1.54 -14.23 -6.69
N ALA A 148 -1.31 -15.08 -7.68
CA ALA A 148 -0.21 -14.96 -8.62
C ALA A 148 -0.62 -14.20 -9.88
N PHE A 149 0.27 -13.34 -10.36
CA PHE A 149 0.12 -12.53 -11.57
C PHE A 149 1.34 -12.69 -12.45
N GLU A 150 1.13 -12.77 -13.75
CA GLU A 150 2.17 -12.73 -14.75
C GLU A 150 2.08 -11.40 -15.53
N TYR A 151 3.24 -10.83 -15.85
CA TYR A 151 3.32 -9.62 -16.64
C TYR A 151 3.29 -9.99 -18.13
N LEU A 152 2.14 -9.78 -18.78
CA LEU A 152 1.91 -10.08 -20.19
C LEU A 152 1.38 -8.81 -20.88
N GLU A 153 1.95 -8.48 -22.02
CA GLU A 153 1.47 -7.36 -22.88
C GLU A 153 1.30 -6.02 -22.11
N LEU A 154 2.26 -5.70 -21.24
CA LEU A 154 2.25 -4.50 -20.38
C LEU A 154 1.16 -4.48 -19.29
N GLU A 155 0.51 -5.61 -19.04
CA GLU A 155 -0.52 -5.75 -18.00
C GLU A 155 -0.21 -6.92 -17.07
N LEU A 156 -0.56 -6.77 -15.79
CA LEU A 156 -0.55 -7.85 -14.82
C LEU A 156 -1.84 -8.66 -14.97
N ARG A 157 -1.72 -9.91 -15.44
CA ARG A 157 -2.85 -10.84 -15.56
C ARG A 157 -2.79 -11.91 -14.48
N PRO A 158 -3.91 -12.23 -13.82
CA PRO A 158 -3.95 -13.31 -12.84
C PRO A 158 -3.67 -14.65 -13.53
N VAL A 159 -2.81 -15.46 -12.93
CA VAL A 159 -2.44 -16.82 -13.39
C VAL A 159 -2.80 -17.89 -12.37
N SER A 160 -3.34 -17.49 -11.22
CA SER A 160 -3.96 -18.36 -10.23
C SER A 160 -5.28 -17.78 -9.75
N ASP A 161 -6.11 -18.62 -9.15
CA ASP A 161 -7.24 -18.17 -8.36
C ASP A 161 -6.77 -17.43 -7.10
N LEU A 162 -7.66 -16.60 -6.54
CA LEU A 162 -7.42 -16.00 -5.24
C LEU A 162 -7.56 -17.06 -4.15
N VAL A 163 -6.51 -17.27 -3.38
CA VAL A 163 -6.52 -18.16 -2.22
C VAL A 163 -6.64 -17.31 -0.96
N LEU A 164 -7.76 -17.45 -0.27
CA LEU A 164 -8.06 -16.76 0.99
C LEU A 164 -8.09 -17.76 2.14
N LYS A 165 -7.22 -17.56 3.13
CA LYS A 165 -7.22 -18.33 4.39
C LYS A 165 -7.58 -17.39 5.53
N VAL A 166 -8.62 -17.73 6.27
CA VAL A 166 -9.08 -17.01 7.48
C VAL A 166 -9.10 -18.03 8.64
N GLU A 167 -8.30 -17.78 9.66
CA GLU A 167 -8.23 -18.61 10.89
C GLU A 167 -9.02 -17.99 12.05
#